data_445c8ec39247d2f135bcd9347bf98f45
#
_entry.id   445c8ec39247d2f135bcd9347bf98f45
#
_cell.length_a   1.000
_cell.length_b   1.000
_cell.length_c   1.000
_cell.angle_alpha   90.00
_cell.angle_beta   90.00
_cell.angle_gamma   90.00
#
_symmetry.space_group_name_H-M   'P 1'
#
loop_
_entity.id
_entity.type
_entity.pdbx_description
1 polymer ?
#
loop_
_entity_poly.entity_id
_entity_poly.type
_entity_poly.pdbx_seq_one_letter_code
_entity_poly.pdbx_strand_id
1 'polypeptide(L)'
;RIATWLFNRFKNLPVVERRVEQEFDSLLHELDAVVKPYRRQFDTYAAIPDTGREASAILEEMQAVSDLEQSKWKDGYASGAVYHGDPAHIDFLNQVYMLNSQSNPLHTDLWPSSAKYESEIVSMTASMLGADPQAASADPDREICGVVTSGGTESILLAMKTYRDWARDQKNMTRPEIIVPVSAHAAFDKAAEYFNIKIKRIPVGADYRADVTAARNAISRHTIALIGSAPCFPHGVVDPIE
;
A
#
# COMPACT_ATOMS: atom_id res chain seq x y z
N ARG A 1 -11.51 20.70 31.97
CA ARG A 1 -10.67 20.27 33.12
C ARG A 1 -11.49 19.48 34.15
N ILE A 2 -12.64 19.98 34.64
CA ILE A 2 -13.49 19.30 35.64
C ILE A 2 -14.12 18.04 35.02
N ALA A 3 -14.65 18.10 33.77
CA ALA A 3 -15.22 16.96 33.07
C ALA A 3 -14.20 15.85 32.82
N THR A 4 -12.97 16.20 32.47
CA THR A 4 -11.88 15.25 32.26
C THR A 4 -11.44 14.58 33.58
N TRP A 5 -11.45 15.34 34.68
CA TRP A 5 -11.16 14.83 36.02
C TRP A 5 -12.26 13.84 36.48
N LEU A 6 -13.53 14.24 36.35
CA LEU A 6 -14.68 13.38 36.64
C LEU A 6 -14.64 12.08 35.81
N PHE A 7 -14.43 12.19 34.50
CA PHE A 7 -14.32 11.03 33.61
C PHE A 7 -13.20 10.09 34.05
N ASN A 8 -12.00 10.61 34.35
CA ASN A 8 -10.88 9.80 34.85
C ASN A 8 -11.13 9.14 36.19
N ARG A 9 -11.98 9.70 37.04
CA ARG A 9 -12.38 9.10 38.30
C ARG A 9 -13.47 8.05 38.15
N PHE A 10 -14.42 8.27 37.24
CA PHE A 10 -15.49 7.31 36.96
C PHE A 10 -15.01 6.08 36.17
N LYS A 11 -14.09 6.24 35.22
CA LYS A 11 -13.59 5.12 34.43
C LYS A 11 -12.88 4.03 35.24
N ASN A 12 -12.33 4.38 36.40
CA ASN A 12 -11.61 3.48 37.28
C ASN A 12 -12.50 2.87 38.39
N LEU A 13 -13.81 3.06 38.33
CA LEU A 13 -14.72 2.36 39.22
C LEU A 13 -14.85 0.89 38.77
N PRO A 14 -14.74 -0.11 39.69
CA PRO A 14 -14.75 -1.52 39.32
C PRO A 14 -15.99 -1.97 38.55
N VAL A 15 -17.12 -1.28 38.72
CA VAL A 15 -18.36 -1.55 37.97
C VAL A 15 -18.26 -1.02 36.54
N VAL A 16 -17.64 0.12 36.34
CA VAL A 16 -17.45 0.73 35.01
C VAL A 16 -16.38 -0.06 34.23
N GLU A 17 -15.30 -0.41 34.90
CA GLU A 17 -14.22 -1.22 34.33
C GLU A 17 -14.72 -2.57 33.85
N ARG A 18 -15.48 -3.32 34.66
CA ARG A 18 -16.11 -4.58 34.24
C ARG A 18 -17.07 -4.42 33.08
N ARG A 19 -17.81 -3.33 33.01
CA ARG A 19 -18.74 -3.08 31.92
C ARG A 19 -18.01 -2.74 30.62
N VAL A 20 -16.95 -1.96 30.71
CA VAL A 20 -16.07 -1.66 29.55
C VAL A 20 -15.38 -2.93 29.07
N GLU A 21 -14.89 -3.80 29.97
CA GLU A 21 -14.31 -5.09 29.61
C GLU A 21 -15.35 -5.98 28.91
N GLN A 22 -16.56 -6.09 29.44
CA GLN A 22 -17.63 -6.89 28.81
C GLN A 22 -18.04 -6.38 27.43
N GLU A 23 -18.18 -5.05 27.26
CA GLU A 23 -18.46 -4.44 25.97
C GLU A 23 -17.29 -4.65 24.98
N PHE A 24 -16.06 -4.54 25.46
CA PHE A 24 -14.86 -4.77 24.66
C PHE A 24 -14.75 -6.26 24.24
N ASP A 25 -15.01 -7.19 25.13
CA ASP A 25 -15.04 -8.63 24.82
C ASP A 25 -16.15 -8.98 23.82
N SER A 26 -17.32 -8.36 23.95
CA SER A 26 -18.41 -8.50 22.97
C SER A 26 -18.01 -7.98 21.59
N LEU A 27 -17.40 -6.80 21.54
CA LEU A 27 -16.87 -6.22 20.29
C LEU A 27 -15.76 -7.08 19.67
N LEU A 28 -14.88 -7.63 20.49
CA LEU A 28 -13.85 -8.56 20.01
C LEU A 28 -14.45 -9.84 19.45
N HIS A 29 -15.51 -10.35 20.08
CA HIS A 29 -16.22 -11.55 19.60
C HIS A 29 -16.94 -11.29 18.27
N GLU A 30 -17.58 -10.12 18.11
CA GLU A 30 -18.21 -9.70 16.86
C GLU A 30 -17.16 -9.50 15.75
N LEU A 31 -16.04 -8.85 16.08
CA LEU A 31 -14.92 -8.68 15.17
C LEU A 31 -14.29 -10.01 14.74
N ASP A 32 -14.13 -10.97 15.66
CA ASP A 32 -13.58 -12.30 15.33
C ASP A 32 -14.48 -13.04 14.30
N ALA A 33 -15.78 -12.90 14.42
CA ALA A 33 -16.74 -13.48 13.47
C ALA A 33 -16.67 -12.81 12.08
N VAL A 34 -16.39 -11.50 12.03
CA VAL A 34 -16.26 -10.75 10.77
C VAL A 34 -14.90 -11.00 10.11
N VAL A 35 -13.83 -11.03 10.91
CA VAL A 35 -12.45 -11.18 10.41
C VAL A 35 -12.13 -12.64 10.07
N LYS A 36 -12.79 -13.60 10.75
CA LYS A 36 -12.59 -15.04 10.55
C LYS A 36 -13.89 -15.77 10.24
N PRO A 37 -14.61 -15.38 9.18
CA PRO A 37 -15.95 -15.92 8.89
C PRO A 37 -15.95 -17.42 8.64
N TYR A 38 -14.82 -17.97 8.18
CA TYR A 38 -14.69 -19.38 7.77
C TYR A 38 -14.29 -20.33 8.91
N ARG A 39 -13.96 -19.81 10.10
CA ARG A 39 -13.44 -20.62 11.23
C ARG A 39 -14.35 -21.78 11.65
N ARG A 40 -15.67 -21.69 11.39
CA ARG A 40 -16.66 -22.73 11.70
C ARG A 40 -17.05 -23.58 10.49
N GLN A 41 -16.58 -23.22 9.30
CA GLN A 41 -16.98 -23.84 8.03
C GLN A 41 -15.86 -24.69 7.43
N PHE A 42 -14.60 -24.33 7.70
CA PHE A 42 -13.42 -24.99 7.17
C PHE A 42 -12.44 -25.32 8.29
N ASP A 43 -11.63 -26.34 8.08
CA ASP A 43 -10.57 -26.71 9.00
C ASP A 43 -9.54 -25.59 9.13
N THR A 44 -9.03 -25.40 10.34
CA THR A 44 -8.01 -24.40 10.65
C THR A 44 -6.76 -25.10 11.17
N TYR A 45 -5.64 -24.86 10.54
CA TYR A 45 -4.37 -25.48 10.88
C TYR A 45 -3.49 -24.51 11.66
N ALA A 46 -3.23 -24.82 12.94
CA ALA A 46 -2.29 -24.08 13.80
C ALA A 46 -0.87 -24.66 13.73
N ALA A 47 -0.71 -25.85 13.17
CA ALA A 47 0.56 -26.53 12.96
C ALA A 47 0.53 -27.25 11.59
N ILE A 48 1.71 -27.60 11.09
CA ILE A 48 1.81 -28.44 9.88
C ILE A 48 1.23 -29.82 10.23
N PRO A 49 0.24 -30.32 9.47
CA PRO A 49 -0.33 -31.64 9.71
C PRO A 49 0.72 -32.74 9.36
N ASP A 50 0.62 -33.87 10.06
CA ASP A 50 1.51 -35.01 9.83
C ASP A 50 1.39 -35.63 8.43
N THR A 51 0.22 -35.48 7.82
CA THR A 51 -0.04 -35.96 6.45
C THR A 51 -0.55 -34.82 5.60
N GLY A 52 -0.11 -34.75 4.34
CA GLY A 52 -0.60 -33.80 3.36
C GLY A 52 -2.06 -34.06 2.97
N ARG A 53 -2.70 -33.05 2.40
CA ARG A 53 -4.03 -33.16 1.82
C ARG A 53 -3.93 -33.46 0.33
N GLU A 54 -4.94 -34.15 -0.19
CA GLU A 54 -5.09 -34.35 -1.63
C GLU A 54 -5.32 -33.01 -2.36
N ALA A 55 -4.67 -32.83 -3.50
CA ALA A 55 -4.75 -31.57 -4.28
C ALA A 55 -6.18 -31.20 -4.68
N SER A 56 -7.01 -32.22 -5.02
CA SER A 56 -8.42 -32.02 -5.35
C SER A 56 -9.21 -31.44 -4.17
N ALA A 57 -9.01 -31.97 -2.95
CA ALA A 57 -9.67 -31.48 -1.76
C ALA A 57 -9.28 -30.04 -1.39
N ILE A 58 -8.02 -29.67 -1.65
CA ILE A 58 -7.57 -28.28 -1.49
C ILE A 58 -8.27 -27.35 -2.50
N LEU A 59 -8.32 -27.75 -3.77
CA LEU A 59 -8.97 -26.95 -4.81
C LEU A 59 -10.48 -26.81 -4.60
N GLU A 60 -11.15 -27.87 -4.14
CA GLU A 60 -12.58 -27.83 -3.79
C GLU A 60 -12.85 -26.85 -2.65
N GLU A 61 -12.04 -26.85 -1.60
CA GLU A 61 -12.15 -25.89 -0.50
C GLU A 61 -11.90 -24.46 -0.98
N MET A 62 -10.86 -24.23 -1.77
CA MET A 62 -10.55 -22.90 -2.34
C MET A 62 -11.70 -22.41 -3.24
N GLN A 63 -12.32 -23.29 -4.03
CA GLN A 63 -13.47 -22.94 -4.87
C GLN A 63 -14.68 -22.56 -4.00
N ALA A 64 -14.98 -23.33 -2.96
CA ALA A 64 -16.08 -23.04 -2.05
C ALA A 64 -15.91 -21.67 -1.34
N VAL A 65 -14.68 -21.34 -0.89
CA VAL A 65 -14.37 -20.02 -0.33
C VAL A 65 -14.54 -18.92 -1.38
N SER A 66 -14.02 -19.13 -2.59
CA SER A 66 -14.15 -18.17 -3.68
C SER A 66 -15.61 -17.87 -4.02
N ASP A 67 -16.46 -18.89 -4.07
CA ASP A 67 -17.88 -18.75 -4.39
C ASP A 67 -18.63 -17.91 -3.33
N LEU A 68 -18.26 -18.06 -2.05
CA LEU A 68 -18.80 -17.24 -0.95
C LEU A 68 -18.36 -15.76 -1.03
N GLU A 69 -17.20 -15.49 -1.61
CA GLU A 69 -16.63 -14.15 -1.67
C GLU A 69 -17.02 -13.37 -2.94
N GLN A 70 -17.30 -14.07 -4.03
CA GLN A 70 -17.53 -13.44 -5.34
C GLN A 70 -18.63 -12.40 -5.34
N SER A 71 -19.75 -12.62 -4.66
CA SER A 71 -20.87 -11.67 -4.60
C SER A 71 -20.46 -10.32 -3.99
N LYS A 72 -19.50 -10.32 -3.06
CA LYS A 72 -19.08 -9.11 -2.34
C LYS A 72 -18.48 -8.05 -3.27
N TRP A 73 -17.79 -8.47 -4.32
CA TRP A 73 -17.16 -7.55 -5.27
C TRP A 73 -17.88 -7.48 -6.63
N LYS A 74 -18.48 -8.59 -7.10
CA LYS A 74 -19.25 -8.60 -8.36
C LYS A 74 -20.53 -7.78 -8.27
N ASP A 75 -21.18 -7.78 -7.12
CA ASP A 75 -22.42 -7.05 -6.87
C ASP A 75 -22.21 -5.58 -6.48
N GLY A 76 -20.98 -5.07 -6.56
CA GLY A 76 -20.67 -3.66 -6.34
C GLY A 76 -20.50 -3.24 -4.88
N TYR A 77 -20.36 -4.17 -3.95
CA TYR A 77 -20.11 -3.86 -2.53
C TYR A 77 -18.65 -3.51 -2.22
N ALA A 78 -17.74 -3.62 -3.18
CA ALA A 78 -16.33 -3.26 -3.04
C ALA A 78 -15.96 -2.15 -4.02
N SER A 79 -15.21 -1.15 -3.55
CA SER A 79 -14.66 -0.07 -4.38
C SER A 79 -13.15 -0.07 -4.29
N GLY A 80 -12.47 0.01 -5.45
CA GLY A 80 -11.01 0.08 -5.53
C GLY A 80 -10.27 -1.20 -5.11
N ALA A 81 -10.98 -2.32 -4.94
CA ALA A 81 -10.40 -3.60 -4.52
C ALA A 81 -10.09 -4.53 -5.69
N VAL A 82 -10.76 -4.35 -6.83
CA VAL A 82 -10.59 -5.15 -8.05
C VAL A 82 -10.15 -4.24 -9.19
N TYR A 83 -8.98 -4.52 -9.77
CA TYR A 83 -8.41 -3.71 -10.84
C TYR A 83 -9.05 -4.00 -12.20
N HIS A 84 -9.38 -5.25 -12.45
CA HIS A 84 -9.98 -5.69 -13.72
C HIS A 84 -10.86 -6.90 -13.50
N GLY A 85 -12.13 -6.79 -13.86
CA GLY A 85 -13.15 -7.82 -13.62
C GLY A 85 -13.57 -8.61 -14.88
N ASP A 86 -12.97 -8.36 -16.04
CA ASP A 86 -13.27 -9.09 -17.28
C ASP A 86 -12.74 -10.52 -17.22
N PRO A 87 -13.61 -11.54 -17.29
CA PRO A 87 -13.20 -12.94 -17.23
C PRO A 87 -12.19 -13.34 -18.31
N ALA A 88 -12.33 -12.83 -19.53
CA ALA A 88 -11.42 -13.17 -20.64
C ALA A 88 -10.00 -12.65 -20.37
N HIS A 89 -9.90 -11.47 -19.77
CA HIS A 89 -8.60 -10.92 -19.35
C HIS A 89 -8.00 -11.72 -18.19
N ILE A 90 -8.80 -12.12 -17.21
CA ILE A 90 -8.34 -12.97 -16.11
C ILE A 90 -7.83 -14.32 -16.61
N ASP A 91 -8.55 -14.94 -17.54
CA ASP A 91 -8.12 -16.20 -18.17
C ASP A 91 -6.79 -16.04 -18.91
N PHE A 92 -6.60 -14.94 -19.61
CA PHE A 92 -5.32 -14.61 -20.23
C PHE A 92 -4.20 -14.48 -19.19
N LEU A 93 -4.42 -13.76 -18.10
CA LEU A 93 -3.43 -13.61 -17.02
C LEU A 93 -3.09 -14.94 -16.36
N ASN A 94 -4.07 -15.84 -16.18
CA ASN A 94 -3.84 -17.18 -15.66
C ASN A 94 -2.93 -18.00 -16.58
N GLN A 95 -3.10 -17.88 -17.91
CA GLN A 95 -2.21 -18.52 -18.88
C GLN A 95 -0.79 -17.95 -18.83
N VAL A 96 -0.63 -16.63 -18.71
CA VAL A 96 0.66 -15.97 -18.53
C VAL A 96 1.34 -16.46 -17.25
N TYR A 97 0.60 -16.55 -16.14
CA TYR A 97 1.13 -17.09 -14.89
C TYR A 97 1.58 -18.56 -15.04
N MET A 98 0.77 -19.40 -15.67
CA MET A 98 1.10 -20.81 -15.88
C MET A 98 2.39 -20.98 -16.69
N LEU A 99 2.60 -20.18 -17.74
CA LEU A 99 3.83 -20.21 -18.56
C LEU A 99 5.08 -19.77 -17.77
N ASN A 100 4.92 -18.90 -16.76
CA ASN A 100 6.02 -18.31 -16.01
C ASN A 100 6.13 -18.84 -14.57
N SER A 101 5.32 -19.82 -14.18
CA SER A 101 5.24 -20.32 -12.80
C SER A 101 6.54 -20.87 -12.23
N GLN A 102 7.49 -21.27 -13.11
CA GLN A 102 8.81 -21.76 -12.74
C GLN A 102 9.92 -20.71 -12.90
N SER A 103 9.59 -19.53 -13.42
CA SER A 103 10.59 -18.48 -13.63
C SER A 103 11.06 -17.91 -12.31
N ASN A 104 12.39 -17.78 -12.17
CA ASN A 104 13.00 -17.15 -10.99
C ASN A 104 13.79 -15.91 -11.42
N PRO A 105 13.30 -14.69 -11.16
CA PRO A 105 13.97 -13.45 -11.60
C PRO A 105 15.34 -13.22 -10.95
N LEU A 106 15.69 -13.95 -9.88
CA LEU A 106 17.03 -13.90 -9.30
C LEU A 106 18.10 -14.52 -10.24
N HIS A 107 17.66 -15.45 -11.09
CA HIS A 107 18.54 -16.16 -12.03
C HIS A 107 18.29 -15.66 -13.46
N THR A 108 18.75 -14.46 -13.77
CA THR A 108 18.60 -13.84 -15.09
C THR A 108 19.41 -14.52 -16.18
N ASP A 109 20.39 -15.32 -15.82
CA ASP A 109 21.16 -16.22 -16.71
C ASP A 109 20.30 -17.35 -17.26
N LEU A 110 19.34 -17.87 -16.46
CA LEU A 110 18.40 -18.91 -16.87
C LEU A 110 17.10 -18.34 -17.43
N TRP A 111 16.63 -17.23 -16.87
CA TRP A 111 15.38 -16.56 -17.28
C TRP A 111 15.61 -15.09 -17.64
N PRO A 112 16.32 -14.80 -18.75
CA PRO A 112 16.58 -13.42 -19.17
C PRO A 112 15.29 -12.66 -19.55
N SER A 113 14.21 -13.40 -19.81
CA SER A 113 12.88 -12.81 -20.06
C SER A 113 12.37 -11.96 -18.89
N SER A 114 12.70 -12.32 -17.65
CA SER A 114 12.28 -11.55 -16.48
C SER A 114 12.87 -10.13 -16.51
N ALA A 115 14.16 -10.02 -16.78
CA ALA A 115 14.83 -8.71 -16.92
C ALA A 115 14.30 -7.93 -18.14
N LYS A 116 14.05 -8.62 -19.27
CA LYS A 116 13.45 -8.02 -20.45
C LYS A 116 12.10 -7.39 -20.15
N TYR A 117 11.18 -8.14 -19.53
CA TYR A 117 9.84 -7.65 -19.23
C TYR A 117 9.88 -6.49 -18.23
N GLU A 118 10.72 -6.57 -17.20
CA GLU A 118 10.88 -5.49 -16.23
C GLU A 118 11.38 -4.21 -16.90
N SER A 119 12.44 -4.29 -17.69
CA SER A 119 13.00 -3.12 -18.40
C SER A 119 12.00 -2.50 -19.37
N GLU A 120 11.22 -3.30 -20.08
CA GLU A 120 10.18 -2.81 -21.00
C GLU A 120 9.03 -2.13 -20.23
N ILE A 121 8.58 -2.67 -19.11
CA ILE A 121 7.57 -2.02 -18.25
C ILE A 121 8.07 -0.66 -17.75
N VAL A 122 9.31 -0.59 -17.27
CA VAL A 122 9.93 0.67 -16.83
C VAL A 122 10.01 1.68 -17.97
N SER A 123 10.49 1.24 -19.14
CA SER A 123 10.63 2.13 -20.32
C SER A 123 9.27 2.64 -20.82
N MET A 124 8.26 1.77 -20.91
CA MET A 124 6.90 2.16 -21.30
C MET A 124 6.29 3.14 -20.29
N THR A 125 6.49 2.90 -19.00
CA THR A 125 5.99 3.79 -17.94
C THR A 125 6.68 5.15 -17.98
N ALA A 126 8.01 5.17 -18.16
CA ALA A 126 8.77 6.41 -18.32
C ALA A 126 8.28 7.22 -19.52
N SER A 127 8.04 6.55 -20.66
CA SER A 127 7.49 7.18 -21.87
C SER A 127 6.10 7.77 -21.64
N MET A 128 5.20 7.05 -20.93
CA MET A 128 3.88 7.58 -20.55
C MET A 128 3.98 8.85 -19.68
N LEU A 129 5.03 8.99 -18.90
CA LEU A 129 5.30 10.14 -18.04
C LEU A 129 6.11 11.24 -18.76
N GLY A 130 6.33 11.14 -20.07
CA GLY A 130 6.97 12.17 -20.88
C GLY A 130 8.48 12.04 -21.04
N ALA A 131 9.06 10.89 -20.70
CA ALA A 131 10.45 10.63 -21.00
C ALA A 131 10.68 10.55 -22.52
N ASP A 132 11.79 11.12 -22.99
CA ASP A 132 12.25 10.93 -24.35
C ASP A 132 13.01 9.60 -24.47
N PRO A 133 12.50 8.60 -25.21
CA PRO A 133 13.19 7.32 -25.37
C PRO A 133 14.56 7.41 -26.04
N GLN A 134 14.82 8.53 -26.75
CA GLN A 134 16.09 8.75 -27.44
C GLN A 134 17.11 9.53 -26.61
N ALA A 135 16.70 10.11 -25.49
CA ALA A 135 17.58 10.91 -24.64
C ALA A 135 18.75 10.10 -24.09
N ALA A 136 18.52 8.86 -23.68
CA ALA A 136 19.56 7.94 -23.20
C ALA A 136 20.60 7.59 -24.27
N SER A 137 20.20 7.50 -25.54
CA SER A 137 21.12 7.22 -26.65
C SER A 137 22.07 8.41 -26.95
N ALA A 138 21.64 9.62 -26.62
CA ALA A 138 22.44 10.84 -26.81
C ALA A 138 23.31 11.14 -25.56
N ASP A 139 22.83 10.82 -24.39
CA ASP A 139 23.49 11.10 -23.11
C ASP A 139 23.08 10.02 -22.07
N PRO A 140 23.97 9.09 -21.69
CA PRO A 140 23.68 8.03 -20.71
C PRO A 140 23.23 8.56 -19.35
N ASP A 141 23.65 9.74 -18.94
CA ASP A 141 23.25 10.36 -17.67
C ASP A 141 21.76 10.81 -17.67
N ARG A 142 21.11 10.78 -18.84
CA ARG A 142 19.69 11.08 -19.00
C ARG A 142 18.81 9.82 -19.09
N GLU A 143 19.38 8.66 -18.93
CA GLU A 143 18.63 7.41 -18.89
C GLU A 143 17.71 7.40 -17.67
N ILE A 144 16.41 7.14 -17.89
CA ILE A 144 15.44 6.96 -16.82
C ILE A 144 15.43 5.48 -16.42
N CYS A 145 15.92 5.24 -15.23
CA CYS A 145 15.95 3.91 -14.64
C CYS A 145 14.79 3.70 -13.65
N GLY A 146 14.45 2.46 -13.41
CA GLY A 146 13.41 2.10 -12.47
C GLY A 146 13.44 0.61 -12.12
N VAL A 147 12.50 0.20 -11.30
CA VAL A 147 12.31 -1.18 -10.85
C VAL A 147 10.82 -1.46 -10.68
N VAL A 148 10.39 -2.66 -11.04
CA VAL A 148 9.04 -3.14 -10.72
C VAL A 148 9.02 -3.59 -9.26
N THR A 149 8.01 -3.15 -8.53
CA THR A 149 7.87 -3.41 -7.09
C THR A 149 6.71 -4.38 -6.82
N SER A 150 6.63 -4.91 -5.60
CA SER A 150 5.54 -5.78 -5.17
C SER A 150 4.20 -5.05 -4.99
N GLY A 151 4.20 -3.72 -5.05
CA GLY A 151 2.99 -2.90 -4.93
C GLY A 151 3.29 -1.45 -4.58
N GLY A 152 2.24 -0.59 -4.57
CA GLY A 152 2.38 0.85 -4.35
C GLY A 152 3.04 1.23 -3.03
N THR A 153 2.86 0.46 -1.97
CA THR A 153 3.55 0.70 -0.70
C THR A 153 5.08 0.59 -0.86
N GLU A 154 5.56 -0.45 -1.52
CA GLU A 154 7.00 -0.60 -1.78
C GLU A 154 7.51 0.49 -2.71
N SER A 155 6.76 0.86 -3.74
CA SER A 155 7.10 1.98 -4.62
C SER A 155 7.30 3.28 -3.84
N ILE A 156 6.39 3.60 -2.91
CA ILE A 156 6.52 4.78 -2.04
C ILE A 156 7.75 4.65 -1.13
N LEU A 157 7.97 3.48 -0.53
CA LEU A 157 9.15 3.25 0.31
C LEU A 157 10.45 3.49 -0.46
N LEU A 158 10.58 2.92 -1.65
CA LEU A 158 11.77 3.06 -2.49
C LEU A 158 11.98 4.51 -2.97
N ALA A 159 10.90 5.20 -3.35
CA ALA A 159 10.98 6.61 -3.72
C ALA A 159 11.47 7.47 -2.55
N MET A 160 10.91 7.27 -1.34
CA MET A 160 11.33 8.02 -0.15
C MET A 160 12.78 7.70 0.25
N LYS A 161 13.20 6.44 0.12
CA LYS A 161 14.59 6.04 0.32
C LYS A 161 15.51 6.75 -0.68
N THR A 162 15.13 6.76 -1.95
CA THR A 162 15.91 7.41 -3.02
C THR A 162 16.07 8.92 -2.75
N TYR A 163 15.00 9.63 -2.41
CA TYR A 163 15.08 11.06 -2.10
C TYR A 163 15.92 11.35 -0.85
N ARG A 164 15.80 10.51 0.19
CA ARG A 164 16.64 10.62 1.39
C ARG A 164 18.13 10.43 1.05
N ASP A 165 18.45 9.37 0.31
CA ASP A 165 19.84 9.03 -0.03
C ASP A 165 20.45 10.08 -0.96
N TRP A 166 19.69 10.53 -1.97
CA TRP A 166 20.10 11.63 -2.83
C TRP A 166 20.40 12.92 -2.04
N ALA A 167 19.51 13.28 -1.10
CA ALA A 167 19.70 14.47 -0.27
C ALA A 167 20.92 14.34 0.66
N ARG A 168 21.18 13.14 1.19
CA ARG A 168 22.38 12.86 1.96
C ARG A 168 23.64 13.02 1.11
N ASP A 169 23.65 12.41 -0.07
CA ASP A 169 24.86 12.31 -0.88
C ASP A 169 25.17 13.62 -1.64
N GLN A 170 24.13 14.33 -2.12
CA GLN A 170 24.30 15.56 -2.90
C GLN A 170 24.27 16.83 -2.04
N LYS A 171 23.66 16.80 -0.85
CA LYS A 171 23.46 17.98 0.01
C LYS A 171 23.98 17.81 1.42
N ASN A 172 24.63 16.69 1.75
CA ASN A 172 25.08 16.33 3.12
C ASN A 172 23.96 16.45 4.16
N MET A 173 22.72 16.14 3.77
CA MET A 173 21.55 16.30 4.61
C MET A 173 21.38 15.09 5.54
N THR A 174 21.48 15.31 6.84
CA THR A 174 21.37 14.25 7.87
C THR A 174 20.02 14.20 8.55
N ARG A 175 19.15 15.20 8.34
CA ARG A 175 17.82 15.32 8.96
C ARG A 175 16.78 15.68 7.91
N PRO A 176 16.46 14.75 6.98
CA PRO A 176 15.51 15.00 5.91
C PRO A 176 14.09 15.15 6.47
N GLU A 177 13.30 16.02 5.85
CA GLU A 177 11.89 16.24 6.15
C GLU A 177 11.05 16.11 4.87
N ILE A 178 9.85 15.56 5.00
CA ILE A 178 8.83 15.56 3.94
C ILE A 178 7.58 16.30 4.42
N ILE A 179 6.89 16.94 3.48
CA ILE A 179 5.63 17.64 3.74
C ILE A 179 4.50 16.79 3.17
N VAL A 180 3.56 16.40 4.02
CA VAL A 180 2.55 15.37 3.71
C VAL A 180 1.16 15.86 4.11
N PRO A 181 0.17 15.92 3.21
CA PRO A 181 -1.22 16.17 3.57
C PRO A 181 -1.76 15.10 4.52
N VAL A 182 -2.69 15.46 5.39
CA VAL A 182 -3.34 14.49 6.29
C VAL A 182 -4.14 13.40 5.54
N SER A 183 -4.48 13.64 4.28
CA SER A 183 -5.17 12.71 3.37
C SER A 183 -4.25 11.75 2.62
N ALA A 184 -2.93 11.91 2.71
CA ALA A 184 -1.97 11.09 1.97
C ALA A 184 -1.94 9.65 2.48
N HIS A 185 -1.53 8.73 1.62
CA HIS A 185 -1.47 7.32 1.92
C HIS A 185 -0.51 7.01 3.09
N ALA A 186 -0.91 6.10 3.98
CA ALA A 186 -0.15 5.72 5.18
C ALA A 186 1.25 5.14 4.91
N ALA A 187 1.54 4.75 3.67
CA ALA A 187 2.88 4.31 3.28
C ALA A 187 3.96 5.39 3.45
N PHE A 188 3.59 6.67 3.42
CA PHE A 188 4.53 7.76 3.72
C PHE A 188 4.93 7.79 5.20
N ASP A 189 4.00 7.45 6.10
CA ASP A 189 4.32 7.29 7.54
C ASP A 189 5.26 6.12 7.75
N LYS A 190 4.97 4.99 7.10
CA LYS A 190 5.82 3.81 7.14
C LYS A 190 7.23 4.10 6.61
N ALA A 191 7.33 4.81 5.49
CA ALA A 191 8.62 5.22 4.91
C ALA A 191 9.39 6.15 5.85
N ALA A 192 8.71 7.10 6.45
CA ALA A 192 9.31 8.06 7.39
C ALA A 192 9.91 7.35 8.61
N GLU A 193 9.17 6.38 9.18
CA GLU A 193 9.65 5.57 10.29
C GLU A 193 10.85 4.69 9.89
N TYR A 194 10.76 3.96 8.77
CA TYR A 194 11.82 3.05 8.31
C TYR A 194 13.12 3.78 7.96
N PHE A 195 13.02 4.99 7.42
CA PHE A 195 14.17 5.71 6.88
C PHE A 195 14.57 6.93 7.70
N ASN A 196 13.98 7.10 8.89
CA ASN A 196 14.24 8.22 9.80
C ASN A 196 14.08 9.58 9.09
N ILE A 197 12.95 9.75 8.40
CA ILE A 197 12.55 10.98 7.73
C ILE A 197 11.49 11.68 8.60
N LYS A 198 11.65 12.95 8.88
CA LYS A 198 10.66 13.71 9.65
C LYS A 198 9.48 14.09 8.77
N ILE A 199 8.26 13.82 9.25
CA ILE A 199 7.03 14.27 8.60
C ILE A 199 6.59 15.63 9.15
N LYS A 200 6.30 16.56 8.25
CA LYS A 200 5.52 17.76 8.50
C LYS A 200 4.14 17.62 7.90
N ARG A 201 3.14 17.47 8.76
CA ARG A 201 1.77 17.36 8.29
C ARG A 201 1.16 18.70 7.99
N ILE A 202 0.45 18.77 6.86
CA ILE A 202 -0.36 19.93 6.48
C ILE A 202 -1.84 19.55 6.42
N PRO A 203 -2.74 20.49 6.72
CA PRO A 203 -4.19 20.26 6.61
C PRO A 203 -4.63 20.13 5.16
N VAL A 204 -5.87 19.66 4.98
CA VAL A 204 -6.63 19.80 3.75
C VAL A 204 -7.65 20.92 3.90
N GLY A 205 -8.03 21.53 2.77
CA GLY A 205 -9.09 22.55 2.73
C GLY A 205 -10.51 21.96 2.87
N ALA A 206 -11.53 22.80 2.78
CA ALA A 206 -12.93 22.37 2.80
C ALA A 206 -13.31 21.50 1.58
N ASP A 207 -12.53 21.57 0.51
CA ASP A 207 -12.61 20.76 -0.70
C ASP A 207 -11.80 19.45 -0.61
N TYR A 208 -11.25 19.14 0.55
CA TYR A 208 -10.39 17.98 0.85
C TYR A 208 -9.08 17.92 0.06
N ARG A 209 -8.66 19.01 -0.58
CA ARG A 209 -7.36 19.12 -1.24
C ARG A 209 -6.30 19.65 -0.28
N ALA A 210 -5.05 19.31 -0.53
CA ALA A 210 -3.91 19.79 0.25
C ALA A 210 -3.85 21.34 0.28
N ASP A 211 -3.64 21.91 1.46
CA ASP A 211 -3.45 23.35 1.63
C ASP A 211 -2.06 23.77 1.12
N VAL A 212 -2.02 24.37 -0.07
CA VAL A 212 -0.78 24.85 -0.72
C VAL A 212 -0.08 25.92 0.13
N THR A 213 -0.85 26.79 0.81
CA THR A 213 -0.27 27.83 1.67
C THR A 213 0.41 27.22 2.87
N ALA A 214 -0.23 26.24 3.51
CA ALA A 214 0.38 25.51 4.61
C ALA A 214 1.61 24.71 4.13
N ALA A 215 1.55 24.09 2.95
CA ALA A 215 2.68 23.39 2.35
C ALA A 215 3.88 24.33 2.16
N ARG A 216 3.63 25.47 1.52
CA ARG A 216 4.68 26.51 1.28
C ARG A 216 5.33 26.98 2.58
N ASN A 217 4.52 27.26 3.61
CA ASN A 217 5.00 27.71 4.91
C ASN A 217 5.77 26.63 5.69
N ALA A 218 5.51 25.36 5.39
CA ALA A 218 6.21 24.22 6.01
C ALA A 218 7.59 23.94 5.39
N ILE A 219 7.88 24.47 4.20
CA ILE A 219 9.17 24.24 3.51
C ILE A 219 10.32 24.75 4.37
N SER A 220 11.35 23.95 4.50
CA SER A 220 12.60 24.31 5.17
C SER A 220 13.81 23.85 4.35
N ARG A 221 14.99 24.23 4.77
CA ARG A 221 16.25 23.73 4.18
C ARG A 221 16.42 22.20 4.25
N HIS A 222 15.60 21.52 5.07
CA HIS A 222 15.63 20.08 5.27
C HIS A 222 14.56 19.35 4.45
N THR A 223 13.69 20.07 3.74
CA THR A 223 12.61 19.47 2.94
C THR A 223 13.21 18.81 1.71
N ILE A 224 12.95 17.51 1.56
CA ILE A 224 13.41 16.69 0.42
C ILE A 224 12.28 16.36 -0.55
N ALA A 225 11.03 16.38 -0.10
CA ALA A 225 9.88 16.13 -0.96
C ALA A 225 8.61 16.81 -0.42
N LEU A 226 7.73 17.17 -1.35
CA LEU A 226 6.34 17.55 -1.13
C LEU A 226 5.47 16.44 -1.70
N ILE A 227 4.48 16.00 -0.91
CA ILE A 227 3.57 14.92 -1.31
C ILE A 227 2.24 15.51 -1.72
N GLY A 228 1.75 15.11 -2.88
CA GLY A 228 0.41 15.38 -3.37
C GLY A 228 -0.17 14.11 -3.98
N SER A 229 -1.49 13.94 -3.90
CA SER A 229 -2.21 12.77 -4.40
C SER A 229 -3.05 13.12 -5.63
N ALA A 230 -2.99 12.29 -6.67
CA ALA A 230 -3.73 12.52 -7.92
C ALA A 230 -4.37 11.22 -8.44
N PRO A 231 -5.53 10.81 -7.92
CA PRO A 231 -6.30 11.35 -6.79
C PRO A 231 -5.89 10.78 -5.43
N CYS A 232 -6.39 11.40 -4.34
CA CYS A 232 -6.35 10.80 -3.02
C CYS A 232 -7.50 9.78 -2.88
N PHE A 233 -7.20 8.58 -2.36
CA PHE A 233 -8.17 7.48 -2.27
C PHE A 233 -9.40 7.80 -1.41
N PRO A 234 -9.29 8.38 -0.17
CA PRO A 234 -10.45 8.58 0.68
C PRO A 234 -11.51 9.52 0.12
N HIS A 235 -11.11 10.54 -0.63
CA HIS A 235 -12.01 11.61 -1.08
C HIS A 235 -12.16 11.67 -2.61
N GLY A 236 -11.34 10.94 -3.37
CA GLY A 236 -11.35 10.96 -4.84
C GLY A 236 -10.99 12.32 -5.46
N VAL A 237 -10.35 13.22 -4.71
CA VAL A 237 -9.96 14.54 -5.19
C VAL A 237 -8.48 14.57 -5.59
N VAL A 238 -8.15 15.42 -6.54
CA VAL A 238 -6.78 15.66 -7.01
C VAL A 238 -6.23 16.87 -6.26
N ASP A 239 -5.10 16.68 -5.57
CA ASP A 239 -4.38 17.78 -4.93
C ASP A 239 -3.85 18.77 -5.97
N PRO A 240 -3.60 20.04 -5.62
CA PRO A 240 -3.00 21.03 -6.51
C PRO A 240 -1.54 20.66 -6.81
N ILE A 241 -1.31 19.91 -7.90
CA ILE A 241 0.01 19.39 -8.28
C ILE A 241 0.83 20.42 -9.08
N GLU A 242 0.18 21.38 -9.76
CA GLU A 242 0.77 22.44 -10.57
C GLU A 242 1.31 23.62 -9.75
#